data_93a2ad0e769ce03d8772d3add8faee32
#
_entry.id   93a2ad0e769ce03d8772d3add8faee32
#
_cell.length_a   1.000
_cell.length_b   1.000
_cell.length_c   1.000
_cell.angle_alpha   90.00
_cell.angle_beta   90.00
_cell.angle_gamma   90.00
#
_symmetry.space_group_name_H-M   'P 1'
#
loop_
_entity.id
_entity.type
_entity.pdbx_description
1 polymer ?
#
loop_
_entity_poly.entity_id
_entity_poly.type
_entity_poly.pdbx_seq_one_letter_code
_entity_poly.pdbx_strand_id
1 'polypeptide(L)'
;MRLRIFDDRMMKMQRTGKLSFYMRSFGEEAVAIAQTMALQDNDWIFPSYRQPGAQFVRGRDMVSMICHCIGNTEDNVRGRQMPVHYTWKEGRFISISSPVGTQFSQAVGVAMASAYKGLDEACITWLGDGTSAQGDYHYALNFASTFKPPVILNVVNNQWAISTHQNLATGGRTFAERGLAYDIPSIRVDGNDFLALYSVTSWARERITAGLGPTHIEVYTYRAGAHSSSDDPSAYRPDDEFKCWPGGDPV
;
A
#
# COMPACT_ATOMS: atom_id res chain seq x y z
N MET A 1 13.26 -8.85 -5.21
CA MET A 1 13.45 -9.84 -6.31
C MET A 1 12.24 -10.75 -6.55
N ARG A 2 11.74 -11.56 -5.57
CA ARG A 2 10.58 -12.49 -5.81
C ARG A 2 9.34 -11.77 -6.36
N LEU A 3 8.96 -10.63 -5.80
CA LEU A 3 7.81 -9.85 -6.24
C LEU A 3 7.99 -9.36 -7.69
N ARG A 4 9.18 -8.87 -8.07
CA ARG A 4 9.48 -8.43 -9.42
C ARG A 4 9.30 -9.57 -10.44
N ILE A 5 9.84 -10.75 -10.14
CA ILE A 5 9.71 -11.94 -11.00
C ILE A 5 8.25 -12.37 -11.12
N PHE A 6 7.51 -12.33 -10.01
CA PHE A 6 6.07 -12.63 -9.99
C PHE A 6 5.30 -11.65 -10.88
N ASP A 7 5.50 -10.35 -10.70
CA ASP A 7 4.85 -9.30 -11.49
C ASP A 7 5.12 -9.45 -12.99
N ASP A 8 6.37 -9.72 -13.36
CA ASP A 8 6.76 -9.93 -14.75
C ASP A 8 6.08 -11.18 -15.35
N ARG A 9 5.97 -12.25 -14.56
CA ARG A 9 5.25 -13.46 -14.99
C ARG A 9 3.77 -13.18 -15.20
N MET A 10 3.14 -12.48 -14.26
CA MET A 10 1.73 -12.13 -14.33
C MET A 10 1.41 -11.21 -15.52
N MET A 11 2.27 -10.23 -15.81
CA MET A 11 2.15 -9.39 -17.01
C MET A 11 2.26 -10.19 -18.31
N LYS A 12 3.18 -11.17 -18.39
CA LYS A 12 3.27 -12.08 -19.55
C LYS A 12 2.00 -12.91 -19.72
N MET A 13 1.44 -13.40 -18.62
CA MET A 13 0.17 -14.12 -18.63
C MET A 13 -1.00 -13.24 -19.07
N GLN A 14 -1.03 -11.99 -18.63
CA GLN A 14 -2.04 -11.03 -19.08
C GLN A 14 -1.93 -10.77 -20.60
N ARG A 15 -0.72 -10.50 -21.11
CA ARG A 15 -0.49 -10.28 -22.55
C ARG A 15 -0.82 -11.48 -23.43
N THR A 16 -0.79 -12.69 -22.89
CA THR A 16 -1.20 -13.93 -23.58
C THR A 16 -2.67 -14.30 -23.36
N GLY A 17 -3.46 -13.40 -22.79
CA GLY A 17 -4.91 -13.61 -22.60
C GLY A 17 -5.29 -14.56 -21.45
N LYS A 18 -4.32 -14.98 -20.62
CA LYS A 18 -4.58 -15.86 -19.46
C LYS A 18 -5.10 -15.10 -18.24
N LEU A 19 -4.91 -13.79 -18.21
CA LEU A 19 -5.47 -12.86 -17.23
C LEU A 19 -6.18 -11.74 -17.97
N SER A 20 -7.30 -11.28 -17.43
CA SER A 20 -8.03 -10.12 -17.96
C SER A 20 -7.34 -8.79 -17.67
N PHE A 21 -6.66 -8.70 -16.50
CA PHE A 21 -6.14 -7.45 -15.97
C PHE A 21 -4.97 -7.72 -15.01
N TYR A 22 -3.99 -6.80 -14.95
CA TYR A 22 -2.93 -6.85 -13.95
C TYR A 22 -2.35 -5.46 -13.63
N MET A 23 -1.84 -5.30 -12.40
CA MET A 23 -1.14 -4.10 -11.93
C MET A 23 0.15 -4.52 -11.23
N ARG A 24 1.29 -4.02 -11.74
CA ARG A 24 2.61 -4.30 -11.15
C ARG A 24 2.94 -3.33 -10.02
N SER A 25 3.81 -3.78 -9.13
CA SER A 25 4.43 -2.94 -8.09
C SER A 25 5.76 -2.34 -8.53
N PHE A 26 6.07 -2.35 -9.83
CA PHE A 26 7.36 -1.96 -10.39
C PHE A 26 7.78 -0.55 -9.98
N GLY A 27 8.91 -0.46 -9.26
CA GLY A 27 9.45 0.76 -8.66
C GLY A 27 9.03 0.99 -7.20
N GLU A 28 8.06 0.24 -6.67
CA GLU A 28 7.51 0.38 -5.32
C GLU A 28 7.65 -0.90 -4.48
N GLU A 29 8.43 -1.89 -4.93
CA GLU A 29 8.46 -3.21 -4.30
C GLU A 29 8.93 -3.18 -2.84
N ALA A 30 9.86 -2.28 -2.51
CA ALA A 30 10.38 -2.15 -1.16
C ALA A 30 9.29 -1.73 -0.15
N VAL A 31 8.32 -0.91 -0.57
CA VAL A 31 7.30 -0.31 0.30
C VAL A 31 6.57 -1.36 1.12
N ALA A 32 5.82 -2.24 0.45
CA ALA A 32 5.02 -3.25 1.15
C ALA A 32 5.89 -4.28 1.87
N ILE A 33 7.05 -4.64 1.31
CA ILE A 33 7.92 -5.69 1.86
C ILE A 33 8.60 -5.19 3.14
N ALA A 34 9.30 -4.06 3.10
CA ALA A 34 10.02 -3.53 4.25
C ALA A 34 9.08 -3.19 5.42
N GLN A 35 7.98 -2.53 5.10
CA GLN A 35 7.01 -2.14 6.13
C GLN A 35 6.31 -3.35 6.76
N THR A 36 5.97 -4.38 5.98
CA THR A 36 5.38 -5.60 6.55
C THR A 36 6.37 -6.40 7.39
N MET A 37 7.66 -6.40 7.04
CA MET A 37 8.71 -7.05 7.85
C MET A 37 8.91 -6.39 9.22
N ALA A 38 8.52 -5.14 9.39
CA ALA A 38 8.58 -4.40 10.64
C ALA A 38 7.35 -4.64 11.56
N LEU A 39 6.34 -5.38 11.08
CA LEU A 39 5.13 -5.70 11.82
C LEU A 39 5.25 -7.00 12.59
N GLN A 40 4.37 -7.17 13.58
CA GLN A 40 4.13 -8.46 14.23
C GLN A 40 3.16 -9.32 13.41
N ASP A 41 3.17 -10.64 13.64
CA ASP A 41 2.33 -11.58 12.91
C ASP A 41 0.83 -11.36 13.14
N ASN A 42 0.47 -10.83 14.32
CA ASN A 42 -0.90 -10.51 14.70
C ASN A 42 -1.37 -9.11 14.25
N ASP A 43 -0.52 -8.30 13.61
CA ASP A 43 -0.92 -7.00 13.08
C ASP A 43 -1.76 -7.16 11.80
N TRP A 44 -2.75 -6.29 11.61
CA TRP A 44 -3.67 -6.30 10.49
C TRP A 44 -3.15 -5.47 9.30
N ILE A 45 -3.31 -6.00 8.10
CA ILE A 45 -2.86 -5.38 6.85
C ILE A 45 -4.08 -4.96 6.02
N PHE A 46 -4.21 -3.65 5.80
CA PHE A 46 -5.25 -3.02 4.97
C PHE A 46 -4.62 -2.44 3.69
N PRO A 47 -4.43 -3.25 2.66
CA PRO A 47 -3.68 -2.85 1.47
C PRO A 47 -4.55 -2.11 0.45
N SER A 48 -3.88 -1.42 -0.47
CA SER A 48 -4.43 -1.19 -1.80
C SER A 48 -3.95 -2.30 -2.75
N TYR A 49 -4.31 -2.18 -4.02
CA TYR A 49 -3.96 -3.18 -5.05
C TYR A 49 -2.44 -3.30 -5.30
N ARG A 50 -1.60 -2.34 -4.83
CA ARG A 50 -0.17 -2.31 -5.15
C ARG A 50 0.74 -2.81 -4.02
N GLN A 51 0.17 -3.44 -3.00
CA GLN A 51 0.91 -4.05 -1.90
C GLN A 51 0.86 -5.60 -1.85
N PRO A 52 0.92 -6.33 -3.00
CA PRO A 52 0.98 -7.79 -2.96
C PRO A 52 2.24 -8.31 -2.26
N GLY A 53 3.32 -7.49 -2.20
CA GLY A 53 4.55 -7.82 -1.48
C GLY A 53 4.34 -8.19 -0.02
N ALA A 54 3.35 -7.61 0.65
CA ALA A 54 3.00 -7.94 2.03
C ALA A 54 2.62 -9.42 2.21
N GLN A 55 1.97 -10.02 1.21
CA GLN A 55 1.59 -11.44 1.24
C GLN A 55 2.80 -12.36 1.17
N PHE A 56 3.83 -11.98 0.41
CA PHE A 56 5.11 -12.73 0.38
C PHE A 56 5.81 -12.75 1.73
N VAL A 57 5.80 -11.62 2.43
CA VAL A 57 6.38 -11.50 3.77
C VAL A 57 5.62 -12.38 4.76
N ARG A 58 4.29 -12.41 4.67
CA ARG A 58 3.41 -13.25 5.52
C ARG A 58 3.41 -14.73 5.13
N GLY A 59 4.15 -15.13 4.08
CA GLY A 59 4.31 -16.53 3.69
C GLY A 59 3.19 -17.10 2.83
N ARG A 60 2.36 -16.25 2.19
CA ARG A 60 1.35 -16.76 1.26
C ARG A 60 1.99 -17.48 0.08
N ASP A 61 1.42 -18.63 -0.27
CA ASP A 61 1.84 -19.39 -1.43
C ASP A 61 1.59 -18.63 -2.74
N MET A 62 2.62 -18.58 -3.59
CA MET A 62 2.55 -17.91 -4.90
C MET A 62 1.53 -18.54 -5.84
N VAL A 63 1.35 -19.86 -5.79
CA VAL A 63 0.36 -20.55 -6.64
C VAL A 63 -1.03 -20.09 -6.27
N SER A 64 -1.35 -19.98 -4.99
CA SER A 64 -2.61 -19.42 -4.50
C SER A 64 -2.86 -17.99 -5.01
N MET A 65 -1.82 -17.14 -5.05
CA MET A 65 -1.93 -15.78 -5.61
C MET A 65 -2.19 -15.80 -7.13
N ILE A 66 -1.56 -16.71 -7.86
CA ILE A 66 -1.80 -16.89 -9.30
C ILE A 66 -3.22 -17.38 -9.54
N CYS A 67 -3.68 -18.37 -8.77
CA CYS A 67 -5.03 -18.90 -8.86
C CYS A 67 -6.10 -17.82 -8.68
N HIS A 68 -5.87 -16.92 -7.71
CA HIS A 68 -6.73 -15.75 -7.52
C HIS A 68 -6.77 -14.86 -8.77
N CYS A 69 -5.62 -14.53 -9.36
CA CYS A 69 -5.57 -13.67 -10.54
C CYS A 69 -6.21 -14.31 -11.78
N ILE A 70 -6.15 -15.64 -11.89
CA ILE A 70 -6.79 -16.40 -12.99
C ILE A 70 -8.29 -16.58 -12.73
N GLY A 71 -8.72 -16.61 -11.47
CA GLY A 71 -10.10 -16.88 -11.07
C GLY A 71 -10.50 -18.33 -11.29
N ASN A 72 -9.58 -19.29 -11.09
CA ASN A 72 -9.84 -20.72 -11.26
C ASN A 72 -10.48 -21.34 -10.01
N THR A 73 -10.69 -22.67 -10.00
CA THR A 73 -11.34 -23.41 -8.90
C THR A 73 -10.60 -23.32 -7.57
N GLU A 74 -9.28 -23.08 -7.61
CA GLU A 74 -8.43 -22.94 -6.42
C GLU A 74 -8.39 -21.49 -5.87
N ASP A 75 -9.08 -20.55 -6.54
CA ASP A 75 -9.21 -19.20 -6.03
C ASP A 75 -10.05 -19.16 -4.74
N ASN A 76 -9.47 -18.70 -3.66
CA ASN A 76 -10.11 -18.61 -2.34
C ASN A 76 -11.36 -17.70 -2.32
N VAL A 77 -11.50 -16.78 -3.26
CA VAL A 77 -12.68 -15.92 -3.44
C VAL A 77 -13.60 -16.37 -4.58
N ARG A 78 -13.29 -17.48 -5.24
CA ARG A 78 -14.13 -18.11 -6.27
C ARG A 78 -14.47 -17.18 -7.44
N GLY A 79 -13.48 -16.42 -7.93
CA GLY A 79 -13.64 -15.50 -9.04
C GLY A 79 -14.50 -14.24 -8.73
N ARG A 80 -14.80 -13.95 -7.46
CA ARG A 80 -15.64 -12.81 -7.07
C ARG A 80 -14.89 -11.49 -6.98
N GLN A 81 -13.57 -11.52 -7.08
CA GLN A 81 -12.69 -10.34 -7.08
C GLN A 81 -11.95 -10.22 -8.40
N MET A 82 -11.63 -8.99 -8.78
CA MET A 82 -10.73 -8.73 -9.90
C MET A 82 -9.32 -9.26 -9.60
N PRO A 83 -8.49 -9.57 -10.62
CA PRO A 83 -7.08 -9.82 -10.41
C PRO A 83 -6.43 -8.72 -9.55
N VAL A 84 -5.45 -9.07 -8.75
CA VAL A 84 -4.74 -8.24 -7.75
C VAL A 84 -5.60 -7.72 -6.58
N HIS A 85 -6.90 -7.99 -6.56
CA HIS A 85 -7.79 -7.64 -5.45
C HIS A 85 -7.84 -8.79 -4.43
N TYR A 86 -6.70 -9.09 -3.87
CA TYR A 86 -6.53 -10.21 -2.95
C TYR A 86 -7.32 -10.05 -1.65
N THR A 87 -7.63 -11.19 -1.03
CA THR A 87 -7.98 -11.31 0.38
C THR A 87 -7.32 -12.56 0.95
N TRP A 88 -6.87 -12.51 2.20
CA TRP A 88 -6.24 -13.67 2.82
C TRP A 88 -6.32 -13.57 4.34
N LYS A 89 -7.30 -14.25 4.91
CA LYS A 89 -7.64 -14.17 6.33
C LYS A 89 -6.50 -14.64 7.24
N GLU A 90 -5.83 -15.74 6.88
CA GLU A 90 -4.78 -16.36 7.67
C GLU A 90 -3.56 -15.44 7.83
N GLY A 91 -3.27 -14.61 6.82
CA GLY A 91 -2.23 -13.58 6.85
C GLY A 91 -2.71 -12.23 7.39
N ARG A 92 -3.92 -12.16 7.95
CA ARG A 92 -4.55 -10.90 8.40
C ARG A 92 -4.55 -9.81 7.34
N PHE A 93 -4.64 -10.22 6.09
CA PHE A 93 -4.64 -9.37 4.90
C PHE A 93 -6.09 -9.16 4.43
N ILE A 94 -6.59 -7.95 4.66
CA ILE A 94 -7.98 -7.59 4.40
C ILE A 94 -8.26 -7.50 2.89
N SER A 95 -9.49 -7.79 2.50
CA SER A 95 -9.92 -7.71 1.10
C SER A 95 -9.67 -6.35 0.50
N ILE A 96 -8.98 -6.34 -0.63
CA ILE A 96 -8.76 -5.13 -1.41
C ILE A 96 -10.07 -4.68 -2.04
N SER A 97 -10.37 -3.39 -1.89
CA SER A 97 -11.52 -2.73 -2.51
C SER A 97 -11.10 -1.98 -3.76
N SER A 98 -11.90 -2.06 -4.84
CA SER A 98 -11.69 -1.25 -6.04
C SER A 98 -11.97 0.24 -5.81
N PRO A 99 -13.02 0.67 -5.09
CA PRO A 99 -13.14 2.03 -4.59
C PRO A 99 -11.94 2.40 -3.72
N VAL A 100 -11.21 3.43 -4.15
CA VAL A 100 -9.97 3.84 -3.50
C VAL A 100 -10.21 4.61 -2.21
N GLY A 101 -9.36 4.38 -1.19
CA GLY A 101 -9.40 5.11 0.08
C GLY A 101 -10.17 4.41 1.22
N THR A 102 -11.11 3.52 0.91
CA THR A 102 -11.97 2.85 1.90
C THR A 102 -11.19 2.08 2.97
N GLN A 103 -10.02 1.52 2.62
CA GLN A 103 -9.18 0.78 3.55
C GLN A 103 -8.66 1.63 4.72
N PHE A 104 -8.54 2.95 4.55
CA PHE A 104 -8.10 3.85 5.62
C PHE A 104 -9.11 3.91 6.76
N SER A 105 -10.37 4.18 6.45
CA SER A 105 -11.44 4.20 7.45
C SER A 105 -11.63 2.82 8.10
N GLN A 106 -11.52 1.74 7.32
CA GLN A 106 -11.59 0.36 7.83
C GLN A 106 -10.43 0.05 8.79
N ALA A 107 -9.19 0.43 8.46
CA ALA A 107 -8.02 0.22 9.31
C ALA A 107 -8.15 0.95 10.64
N VAL A 108 -8.58 2.22 10.61
CA VAL A 108 -8.84 3.00 11.82
C VAL A 108 -9.92 2.35 12.68
N GLY A 109 -11.03 1.89 12.08
CA GLY A 109 -12.12 1.23 12.80
C GLY A 109 -11.68 -0.07 13.47
N VAL A 110 -10.89 -0.92 12.77
CA VAL A 110 -10.37 -2.16 13.38
C VAL A 110 -9.34 -1.85 14.47
N ALA A 111 -8.45 -0.88 14.27
CA ALA A 111 -7.51 -0.43 15.29
C ALA A 111 -8.24 0.11 16.54
N MET A 112 -9.33 0.86 16.39
CA MET A 112 -10.17 1.29 17.51
C MET A 112 -10.77 0.09 18.25
N ALA A 113 -11.23 -0.93 17.52
CA ALA A 113 -11.78 -2.14 18.12
C ALA A 113 -10.72 -2.95 18.88
N SER A 114 -9.50 -3.06 18.34
CA SER A 114 -8.37 -3.71 19.00
C SER A 114 -7.98 -2.98 20.30
N ALA A 115 -7.90 -1.64 20.26
CA ALA A 115 -7.64 -0.83 21.45
C ALA A 115 -8.76 -0.99 22.50
N TYR A 116 -10.02 -0.96 22.11
CA TYR A 116 -11.15 -1.13 23.01
C TYR A 116 -11.14 -2.50 23.70
N LYS A 117 -10.67 -3.53 23.00
CA LYS A 117 -10.54 -4.90 23.54
C LYS A 117 -9.25 -5.13 24.32
N GLY A 118 -8.34 -4.18 24.38
CA GLY A 118 -7.02 -4.33 25.01
C GLY A 118 -6.10 -5.33 24.30
N LEU A 119 -6.24 -5.48 22.97
CA LEU A 119 -5.40 -6.39 22.18
C LEU A 119 -4.11 -5.69 21.76
N ASP A 120 -2.97 -6.40 21.84
CA ASP A 120 -1.70 -5.93 21.26
C ASP A 120 -1.67 -6.23 19.76
N GLU A 121 -2.47 -5.49 19.02
CA GLU A 121 -2.57 -5.55 17.57
C GLU A 121 -2.47 -4.14 16.99
N ALA A 122 -1.69 -3.97 15.95
CA ALA A 122 -1.65 -2.75 15.15
C ALA A 122 -2.35 -2.98 13.80
N CYS A 123 -2.77 -1.88 13.17
CA CYS A 123 -3.20 -1.89 11.77
C CYS A 123 -2.22 -1.08 10.93
N ILE A 124 -1.87 -1.57 9.76
CA ILE A 124 -1.14 -0.80 8.74
C ILE A 124 -2.00 -0.67 7.50
N THR A 125 -1.98 0.51 6.88
CA THR A 125 -2.73 0.76 5.64
C THR A 125 -1.96 1.65 4.69
N TRP A 126 -2.23 1.51 3.38
CA TRP A 126 -1.62 2.31 2.31
C TRP A 126 -2.68 2.84 1.37
N LEU A 127 -2.47 4.06 0.89
CA LEU A 127 -3.15 4.61 -0.27
C LEU A 127 -2.16 5.39 -1.14
N GLY A 128 -2.49 5.57 -2.41
CA GLY A 128 -1.68 6.38 -3.32
C GLY A 128 -1.91 7.89 -3.12
N ASP A 129 -0.98 8.68 -3.64
CA ASP A 129 -1.02 10.15 -3.65
C ASP A 129 -2.36 10.70 -4.18
N GLY A 130 -2.84 10.21 -5.32
CA GLY A 130 -4.14 10.63 -5.86
C GLY A 130 -5.32 10.24 -4.97
N THR A 131 -5.25 9.08 -4.32
CA THR A 131 -6.30 8.62 -3.39
C THR A 131 -6.41 9.51 -2.15
N SER A 132 -5.36 10.21 -1.78
CA SER A 132 -5.37 11.14 -0.64
C SER A 132 -6.30 12.36 -0.83
N ALA A 133 -6.91 12.51 -2.02
CA ALA A 133 -7.98 13.48 -2.27
C ALA A 133 -9.38 12.97 -1.90
N GLN A 134 -9.53 11.68 -1.56
CA GLN A 134 -10.81 11.10 -1.15
C GLN A 134 -11.19 11.50 0.28
N GLY A 135 -12.50 11.63 0.53
CA GLY A 135 -13.01 11.94 1.86
C GLY A 135 -12.62 10.92 2.92
N ASP A 136 -12.59 9.63 2.57
CA ASP A 136 -12.19 8.54 3.47
C ASP A 136 -10.81 8.75 4.10
N TYR A 137 -9.85 9.31 3.36
CA TYR A 137 -8.54 9.68 3.90
C TYR A 137 -8.66 10.71 5.02
N HIS A 138 -9.41 11.78 4.80
CA HIS A 138 -9.60 12.85 5.79
C HIS A 138 -10.42 12.40 6.99
N TYR A 139 -11.46 11.59 6.78
CA TYR A 139 -12.23 11.01 7.87
C TYR A 139 -11.37 10.09 8.74
N ALA A 140 -10.55 9.25 8.12
CA ALA A 140 -9.63 8.37 8.84
C ALA A 140 -8.61 9.15 9.68
N LEU A 141 -8.00 10.23 9.14
CA LEU A 141 -7.09 11.09 9.90
C LEU A 141 -7.79 11.75 11.09
N ASN A 142 -9.00 12.26 10.89
CA ASN A 142 -9.77 12.89 11.96
C ASN A 142 -10.08 11.91 13.11
N PHE A 143 -10.54 10.70 12.78
CA PHE A 143 -10.80 9.66 13.77
C PHE A 143 -9.51 9.16 14.43
N ALA A 144 -8.45 8.97 13.66
CA ALA A 144 -7.16 8.56 14.19
C ALA A 144 -6.57 9.58 15.16
N SER A 145 -6.70 10.87 14.86
CA SER A 145 -6.31 11.97 15.74
C SER A 145 -7.08 11.98 17.05
N THR A 146 -8.41 11.83 16.94
CA THR A 146 -9.33 11.93 18.09
C THR A 146 -9.21 10.74 19.04
N PHE A 147 -9.20 9.51 18.50
CA PHE A 147 -9.26 8.28 19.29
C PHE A 147 -7.89 7.63 19.53
N LYS A 148 -6.85 8.09 18.85
CA LYS A 148 -5.46 7.63 18.97
C LYS A 148 -5.31 6.09 18.90
N PRO A 149 -5.98 5.43 17.92
CA PRO A 149 -5.90 3.97 17.79
C PRO A 149 -4.53 3.51 17.31
N PRO A 150 -4.19 2.22 17.48
CA PRO A 150 -2.93 1.63 17.07
C PRO A 150 -2.87 1.43 15.54
N VAL A 151 -2.66 2.50 14.77
CA VAL A 151 -2.67 2.45 13.31
C VAL A 151 -1.49 3.22 12.68
N ILE A 152 -0.93 2.64 11.61
CA ILE A 152 0.09 3.26 10.74
C ILE A 152 -0.59 3.59 9.41
N LEU A 153 -0.62 4.88 9.07
CA LEU A 153 -1.31 5.43 7.91
C LEU A 153 -0.29 5.87 6.87
N ASN A 154 -0.22 5.18 5.72
CA ASN A 154 0.78 5.48 4.70
C ASN A 154 0.16 6.11 3.45
N VAL A 155 0.73 7.22 3.00
CA VAL A 155 0.52 7.76 1.65
C VAL A 155 1.71 7.39 0.79
N VAL A 156 1.50 6.50 -0.17
CA VAL A 156 2.53 6.11 -1.16
C VAL A 156 2.51 7.16 -2.26
N ASN A 157 3.41 8.12 -2.13
CA ASN A 157 3.62 9.17 -3.12
C ASN A 157 4.53 8.65 -4.23
N ASN A 158 3.93 7.96 -5.20
CA ASN A 158 4.64 7.40 -6.34
C ASN A 158 4.64 8.34 -7.57
N GLN A 159 4.33 9.62 -7.36
CA GLN A 159 4.34 10.76 -8.28
C GLN A 159 3.18 10.79 -9.29
N TRP A 160 2.46 9.69 -9.52
CA TRP A 160 1.49 9.60 -10.59
C TRP A 160 0.19 8.91 -10.19
N ALA A 161 -0.90 9.66 -10.10
CA ALA A 161 -2.27 9.13 -9.98
C ALA A 161 -2.83 8.88 -11.39
N ILE A 162 -2.61 7.69 -11.93
CA ILE A 162 -2.82 7.34 -13.35
C ILE A 162 -2.04 8.33 -14.23
N SER A 163 -2.70 9.31 -14.82
CA SER A 163 -2.16 10.34 -15.71
C SER A 163 -1.97 11.71 -15.04
N THR A 164 -2.30 11.85 -13.75
CA THR A 164 -2.16 13.10 -13.01
C THR A 164 -0.89 13.09 -12.18
N HIS A 165 0.05 13.96 -12.51
CA HIS A 165 1.27 14.14 -11.71
C HIS A 165 0.96 14.81 -10.37
N GLN A 166 1.69 14.46 -9.31
CA GLN A 166 1.47 14.95 -7.95
C GLN A 166 1.41 16.48 -7.83
N ASN A 167 2.18 17.21 -8.65
CA ASN A 167 2.20 18.68 -8.65
C ASN A 167 0.84 19.30 -9.04
N LEU A 168 -0.04 18.53 -9.66
CA LEU A 168 -1.42 18.93 -9.99
C LEU A 168 -2.43 18.41 -8.96
N ALA A 169 -1.99 17.49 -8.06
CA ALA A 169 -2.88 16.79 -7.13
C ALA A 169 -2.90 17.42 -5.73
N THR A 170 -1.92 18.26 -5.38
CA THR A 170 -1.84 18.90 -4.06
C THR A 170 -1.17 20.28 -4.14
N GLY A 171 -1.67 21.23 -3.36
CA GLY A 171 -1.02 22.52 -3.14
C GLY A 171 -0.01 22.50 -1.98
N GLY A 172 0.05 21.43 -1.19
CA GLY A 172 1.04 21.24 -0.12
C GLY A 172 2.38 20.78 -0.67
N ARG A 173 3.45 21.06 0.06
CA ARG A 173 4.81 20.64 -0.33
C ARG A 173 5.01 19.13 -0.17
N THR A 174 4.35 18.53 0.83
CA THR A 174 4.43 17.10 1.13
C THR A 174 3.07 16.58 1.56
N PHE A 175 2.83 15.29 1.39
CA PHE A 175 1.64 14.63 1.95
C PHE A 175 1.78 14.43 3.46
N ALA A 176 3.01 14.37 3.99
CA ALA A 176 3.26 14.29 5.43
C ALA A 176 2.67 15.49 6.19
N GLU A 177 2.68 16.69 5.61
CA GLU A 177 2.08 17.88 6.21
C GLU A 177 0.60 17.72 6.54
N ARG A 178 -0.12 16.87 5.82
CA ARG A 178 -1.54 16.61 6.09
C ARG A 178 -1.76 15.90 7.42
N GLY A 179 -0.90 14.95 7.79
CA GLY A 179 -0.99 14.30 9.10
C GLY A 179 -0.73 15.28 10.25
N LEU A 180 0.23 16.21 10.08
CA LEU A 180 0.50 17.27 11.05
C LEU A 180 -0.71 18.19 11.27
N ALA A 181 -1.50 18.46 10.22
CA ALA A 181 -2.72 19.26 10.34
C ALA A 181 -3.79 18.62 11.24
N TYR A 182 -3.71 17.29 11.46
CA TYR A 182 -4.55 16.53 12.39
C TYR A 182 -3.85 16.19 13.71
N ASP A 183 -2.72 16.81 14.03
CA ASP A 183 -1.93 16.51 15.23
C ASP A 183 -1.49 15.03 15.29
N ILE A 184 -1.22 14.42 14.14
CA ILE A 184 -0.67 13.06 14.03
C ILE A 184 0.82 13.20 13.70
N PRO A 185 1.74 12.59 14.49
CA PRO A 185 3.15 12.53 14.15
C PRO A 185 3.36 12.01 12.73
N SER A 186 4.05 12.79 11.92
CA SER A 186 4.18 12.54 10.48
C SER A 186 5.63 12.60 10.04
N ILE A 187 6.00 11.67 9.15
CA ILE A 187 7.35 11.60 8.59
C ILE A 187 7.28 11.30 7.10
N ARG A 188 8.22 11.84 6.34
CA ARG A 188 8.46 11.48 4.94
C ARG A 188 9.70 10.60 4.86
N VAL A 189 9.61 9.47 4.16
CA VAL A 189 10.68 8.49 4.03
C VAL A 189 10.93 8.17 2.56
N ASP A 190 12.18 7.85 2.21
CA ASP A 190 12.51 7.30 0.90
C ASP A 190 11.92 5.89 0.75
N GLY A 191 10.99 5.74 -0.19
CA GLY A 191 10.28 4.50 -0.47
C GLY A 191 11.10 3.49 -1.28
N ASN A 192 12.28 3.87 -1.77
CA ASN A 192 13.22 2.99 -2.45
C ASN A 192 14.34 2.48 -1.51
N ASP A 193 14.48 3.10 -0.33
CA ASP A 193 15.40 2.62 0.72
C ASP A 193 14.68 1.65 1.66
N PHE A 194 15.02 0.37 1.52
CA PHE A 194 14.45 -0.72 2.33
C PHE A 194 14.70 -0.52 3.84
N LEU A 195 15.91 -0.11 4.22
CA LEU A 195 16.28 0.04 5.63
C LEU A 195 15.60 1.26 6.26
N ALA A 196 15.48 2.35 5.52
CA ALA A 196 14.74 3.53 5.97
C ALA A 196 13.25 3.21 6.19
N LEU A 197 12.61 2.49 5.25
CA LEU A 197 11.23 2.03 5.39
C LEU A 197 11.03 1.10 6.59
N TYR A 198 11.92 0.12 6.76
CA TYR A 198 11.88 -0.80 7.88
C TYR A 198 12.03 -0.05 9.21
N SER A 199 13.01 0.84 9.32
CA SER A 199 13.30 1.59 10.54
C SER A 199 12.16 2.52 10.94
N VAL A 200 11.60 3.27 9.98
CA VAL A 200 10.49 4.19 10.27
C VAL A 200 9.22 3.44 10.66
N THR A 201 8.99 2.27 10.07
CA THR A 201 7.81 1.46 10.40
C THR A 201 7.97 0.77 11.75
N SER A 202 9.18 0.29 12.09
CA SER A 202 9.51 -0.23 13.42
C SER A 202 9.28 0.84 14.49
N TRP A 203 9.80 2.04 14.27
CA TRP A 203 9.56 3.19 15.16
C TRP A 203 8.07 3.48 15.32
N ALA A 204 7.29 3.46 14.25
CA ALA A 204 5.84 3.67 14.32
C ALA A 204 5.14 2.56 15.12
N ARG A 205 5.59 1.30 14.97
CA ARG A 205 5.05 0.16 15.74
C ARG A 205 5.43 0.23 17.23
N GLU A 206 6.66 0.68 17.54
CA GLU A 206 7.10 0.94 18.93
C GLU A 206 6.26 2.04 19.59
N ARG A 207 5.94 3.11 18.87
CA ARG A 207 5.04 4.16 19.35
C ARG A 207 3.66 3.61 19.73
N ILE A 208 3.13 2.71 18.89
CA ILE A 208 1.85 2.03 19.15
C ILE A 208 1.95 1.20 20.43
N THR A 209 2.99 0.40 20.59
CA THR A 209 3.23 -0.41 21.81
C THR A 209 3.35 0.46 23.06
N ALA A 210 3.92 1.65 22.92
CA ALA A 210 4.01 2.63 24.01
C ALA A 210 2.71 3.42 24.24
N GLY A 211 1.62 3.11 23.53
CA GLY A 211 0.32 3.80 23.67
C GLY A 211 0.31 5.24 23.14
N LEU A 212 1.27 5.60 22.28
CA LEU A 212 1.42 6.96 21.74
C LEU A 212 0.52 7.24 20.51
N GLY A 213 -0.33 6.28 20.14
CA GLY A 213 -1.32 6.43 19.08
C GLY A 213 -0.77 6.34 17.66
N PRO A 214 -1.47 6.90 16.67
CA PRO A 214 -1.19 6.71 15.25
C PRO A 214 0.09 7.39 14.80
N THR A 215 0.59 6.93 13.65
CA THR A 215 1.67 7.59 12.90
C THR A 215 1.25 7.70 11.44
N HIS A 216 1.50 8.85 10.82
CA HIS A 216 1.29 9.09 9.40
C HIS A 216 2.64 9.11 8.67
N ILE A 217 2.76 8.35 7.58
CA ILE A 217 4.01 8.20 6.83
C ILE A 217 3.75 8.55 5.36
N GLU A 218 4.47 9.54 4.83
CA GLU A 218 4.58 9.71 3.39
C GLU A 218 5.75 8.86 2.88
N VAL A 219 5.45 7.89 2.05
CA VAL A 219 6.44 7.06 1.37
C VAL A 219 6.71 7.66 0.00
N TYR A 220 7.84 8.32 -0.16
CA TYR A 220 8.23 9.00 -1.39
C TYR A 220 8.96 8.03 -2.32
N THR A 221 8.31 7.66 -3.41
CA THR A 221 8.79 6.65 -4.35
C THR A 221 8.36 6.99 -5.78
N TYR A 222 8.54 6.07 -6.72
CA TYR A 222 8.21 6.27 -8.12
C TYR A 222 7.54 5.04 -8.74
N ARG A 223 6.39 5.24 -9.38
CA ARG A 223 5.75 4.21 -10.19
C ARG A 223 6.48 4.07 -11.53
N ALA A 224 7.40 3.12 -11.64
CA ALA A 224 8.21 2.93 -12.84
C ALA A 224 7.44 2.34 -14.03
N GLY A 225 6.41 1.54 -13.77
CA GLY A 225 5.56 0.95 -14.80
C GLY A 225 4.32 1.78 -15.15
N ALA A 226 3.52 1.25 -16.10
CA ALA A 226 2.17 1.72 -16.34
C ALA A 226 1.30 1.56 -15.08
N HIS A 227 0.22 2.34 -14.96
CA HIS A 227 -0.71 2.21 -13.84
C HIS A 227 -1.31 0.80 -13.77
N SER A 228 -1.70 0.27 -14.90
CA SER A 228 -2.24 -1.09 -15.07
C SER A 228 -1.92 -1.64 -16.45
N SER A 229 -2.32 -2.88 -16.72
CA SER A 229 -2.20 -3.49 -18.05
C SER A 229 -3.06 -2.81 -19.13
N SER A 230 -3.99 -1.94 -18.75
CA SER A 230 -4.88 -1.17 -19.63
C SER A 230 -4.43 0.30 -19.80
N ASP A 231 -3.28 0.67 -19.22
CA ASP A 231 -2.74 2.03 -19.24
C ASP A 231 -1.55 2.14 -20.19
N ASP A 232 -1.49 3.26 -20.90
CA ASP A 232 -0.33 3.64 -21.73
C ASP A 232 0.31 4.92 -21.18
N PRO A 233 1.39 4.81 -20.41
CA PRO A 233 2.05 5.97 -19.81
C PRO A 233 2.73 6.89 -20.82
N SER A 234 3.02 6.42 -22.04
CA SER A 234 3.65 7.26 -23.08
C SER A 234 2.76 8.45 -23.51
N ALA A 235 1.45 8.35 -23.26
CA ALA A 235 0.50 9.42 -23.57
C ALA A 235 0.59 10.63 -22.60
N TYR A 236 1.21 10.49 -21.41
CA TYR A 236 1.20 11.53 -20.39
C TYR A 236 2.50 11.71 -19.62
N ARG A 237 3.46 10.78 -19.74
CA ARG A 237 4.69 10.76 -18.95
C ARG A 237 5.92 10.66 -19.86
N PRO A 238 6.98 11.48 -19.64
CA PRO A 238 8.23 11.36 -20.39
C PRO A 238 8.89 9.98 -20.18
N ASP A 239 9.42 9.41 -21.27
CA ASP A 239 10.01 8.06 -21.26
C ASP A 239 11.29 7.94 -20.42
N ASP A 240 11.98 9.05 -20.18
CA ASP A 240 13.25 9.13 -19.46
C ASP A 240 13.09 9.51 -17.98
N GLU A 241 11.90 9.93 -17.55
CA GLU A 241 11.65 10.38 -16.16
C GLU A 241 12.06 9.30 -15.14
N PHE A 242 11.74 8.04 -15.40
CA PHE A 242 12.15 6.94 -14.53
C PHE A 242 13.67 6.80 -14.40
N LYS A 243 14.41 7.05 -15.48
CA LYS A 243 15.88 6.93 -15.48
C LYS A 243 16.55 8.02 -14.65
N CYS A 244 15.87 9.15 -14.49
CA CYS A 244 16.33 10.29 -13.70
C CYS A 244 15.82 10.26 -12.26
N TRP A 245 15.07 9.23 -11.84
CA TRP A 245 14.54 9.13 -10.49
C TRP A 245 15.67 8.99 -9.46
N PRO A 246 15.78 9.91 -8.49
CA PRO A 246 16.91 9.94 -7.58
C PRO A 246 16.98 8.76 -6.59
N GLY A 247 15.82 8.15 -6.26
CA GLY A 247 15.75 6.98 -5.37
C GLY A 247 16.23 5.67 -6.00
N GLY A 248 16.43 5.64 -7.33
CA GLY A 248 16.87 4.45 -8.04
C GLY A 248 15.86 3.30 -8.05
N ASP A 249 16.31 2.11 -8.45
CA ASP A 249 15.50 0.87 -8.46
C ASP A 249 15.60 0.19 -7.06
N PRO A 250 14.47 -0.13 -6.40
CA PRO A 250 14.47 -0.75 -5.07
C PRO A 250 14.80 -2.25 -5.06
N VAL A 251 15.18 -2.87 -6.21
CA VAL A 251 15.42 -4.32 -6.35
C VAL A 251 16.81 -4.65 -6.88
#